data_44e8c8e32fb9f1d7c162e04aa4769689
#
_entry.id   44e8c8e32fb9f1d7c162e04aa4769689
#
_cell.length_a   1.000
_cell.length_b   1.000
_cell.length_c   1.000
_cell.angle_alpha   90.00
_cell.angle_beta   90.00
_cell.angle_gamma   90.00
#
_symmetry.space_group_name_H-M   'P 1'
#
loop_
_entity.id
_entity.type
_entity.pdbx_description
1 polymer ?
#
loop_
_entity_poly.entity_id
_entity_poly.type
_entity_poly.pdbx_seq_one_letter_code
_entity_poly.pdbx_strand_id
1 'polypeptide(L)'
;MPHILAVDDDPDLCRLVQTALERDGHQVAVRCSGREVDEALCRWADCILLDVMMPEEDGFAVCRRIRDLTDAPILFLTARTEEAALLEGLGLGADDYLYKPFRLAELRARVGAHLRRQNRAPTQRILRGGMGFDLMGKTAAWAGVPLHLTRSEYGICEHLALHAGQTFSKEQIYEAVFGYDGTADETAVTQHVKNIRAKLRQAGAPDPDEILKTVWGVGYRWKTDD
;
A
#
# COMPACT_ATOMS: atom_id res chain seq x y z
N MET A 1 8.44 -13.11 -13.80
CA MET A 1 9.62 -12.24 -13.98
C MET A 1 9.10 -10.82 -13.96
N PRO A 2 9.59 -9.95 -13.07
CA PRO A 2 9.15 -8.56 -13.04
C PRO A 2 9.58 -7.80 -14.29
N HIS A 3 8.73 -6.86 -14.70
CA HIS A 3 8.91 -6.01 -15.86
C HIS A 3 9.31 -4.60 -15.40
N ILE A 4 10.37 -4.06 -15.96
CA ILE A 4 10.88 -2.73 -15.60
C ILE A 4 10.88 -1.85 -16.84
N LEU A 5 10.28 -0.67 -16.73
CA LEU A 5 10.40 0.36 -17.75
C LEU A 5 11.46 1.36 -17.30
N ALA A 6 12.48 1.59 -18.12
CA ALA A 6 13.51 2.60 -17.91
C ALA A 6 13.38 3.69 -18.98
N VAL A 7 13.25 4.94 -18.54
CA VAL A 7 13.06 6.10 -19.39
C VAL A 7 14.13 7.14 -19.07
N ASP A 8 15.05 7.37 -20.00
CA ASP A 8 16.19 8.30 -19.82
C ASP A 8 16.71 8.69 -21.20
N ASP A 9 17.02 9.96 -21.45
CA ASP A 9 17.50 10.43 -22.75
C ASP A 9 18.98 10.08 -23.04
N ASP A 10 19.69 9.56 -22.03
CA ASP A 10 21.03 9.01 -22.20
C ASP A 10 20.98 7.51 -22.59
N PRO A 11 21.25 7.16 -23.86
CA PRO A 11 21.19 5.78 -24.32
C PRO A 11 22.27 4.88 -23.70
N ASP A 12 23.38 5.42 -23.24
CA ASP A 12 24.44 4.63 -22.62
C ASP A 12 24.05 4.27 -21.20
N LEU A 13 23.46 5.19 -20.45
CA LEU A 13 22.86 4.92 -19.14
C LEU A 13 21.71 3.91 -19.25
N CYS A 14 20.83 4.07 -20.23
CA CYS A 14 19.78 3.12 -20.53
C CYS A 14 20.30 1.70 -20.74
N ARG A 15 21.33 1.50 -21.57
CA ARG A 15 21.96 0.20 -21.81
C ARG A 15 22.61 -0.38 -20.56
N LEU A 16 23.23 0.48 -19.75
CA LEU A 16 23.88 0.06 -18.51
C LEU A 16 22.84 -0.43 -17.48
N VAL A 17 21.75 0.32 -17.31
CA VAL A 17 20.63 -0.03 -16.43
C VAL A 17 19.96 -1.31 -16.91
N GLN A 18 19.64 -1.42 -18.20
CA GLN A 18 19.05 -2.61 -18.79
C GLN A 18 19.90 -3.85 -18.52
N THR A 19 21.20 -3.79 -18.86
CA THR A 19 22.11 -4.93 -18.66
C THR A 19 22.18 -5.36 -17.18
N ALA A 20 22.19 -4.38 -16.26
CA ALA A 20 22.30 -4.67 -14.83
C ALA A 20 21.03 -5.36 -14.29
N LEU A 21 19.86 -4.91 -14.70
CA LEU A 21 18.58 -5.43 -14.22
C LEU A 21 18.18 -6.75 -14.89
N GLU A 22 18.55 -6.95 -16.17
CA GLU A 22 18.37 -8.23 -16.85
C GLU A 22 19.21 -9.35 -16.23
N ARG A 23 20.42 -9.04 -15.72
CA ARG A 23 21.21 -9.99 -14.93
C ARG A 23 20.56 -10.43 -13.63
N ASP A 24 19.66 -9.61 -13.10
CA ASP A 24 18.86 -9.96 -11.92
C ASP A 24 17.59 -10.75 -12.27
N GLY A 25 17.39 -11.06 -13.54
CA GLY A 25 16.25 -11.85 -14.03
C GLY A 25 14.99 -11.02 -14.28
N HIS A 26 15.12 -9.70 -14.50
CA HIS A 26 14.02 -8.84 -14.90
C HIS A 26 13.89 -8.74 -16.42
N GLN A 27 12.71 -8.43 -16.92
CA GLN A 27 12.53 -7.97 -18.29
C GLN A 27 12.55 -6.43 -18.29
N VAL A 28 13.39 -5.84 -19.15
CA VAL A 28 13.58 -4.40 -19.17
C VAL A 28 13.22 -3.81 -20.52
N ALA A 29 12.25 -2.92 -20.55
CA ALA A 29 11.96 -2.06 -21.69
C ALA A 29 12.63 -0.70 -21.50
N VAL A 30 13.28 -0.20 -22.54
CA VAL A 30 13.96 1.11 -22.52
C VAL A 30 13.25 2.08 -23.45
N ARG A 31 13.13 3.34 -23.03
CA ARG A 31 12.67 4.46 -23.85
C ARG A 31 13.62 5.64 -23.68
N CYS A 32 13.89 6.35 -24.77
CA CYS A 32 14.79 7.51 -24.75
C CYS A 32 14.03 8.84 -24.66
N SER A 33 12.72 8.81 -24.58
CA SER A 33 11.88 10.01 -24.44
C SER A 33 10.61 9.70 -23.64
N GLY A 34 10.16 10.66 -22.84
CA GLY A 34 8.88 10.58 -22.12
C GLY A 34 7.68 10.37 -23.05
N ARG A 35 7.73 10.90 -24.26
CA ARG A 35 6.66 10.73 -25.27
C ARG A 35 6.46 9.30 -25.74
N GLU A 36 7.46 8.45 -25.60
CA GLU A 36 7.38 7.04 -25.97
C GLU A 36 6.68 6.17 -24.89
N VAL A 37 6.36 6.77 -23.75
CA VAL A 37 5.67 6.07 -22.65
C VAL A 37 4.17 6.12 -22.89
N ASP A 38 3.62 5.01 -23.35
CA ASP A 38 2.20 4.82 -23.59
C ASP A 38 1.50 4.03 -22.45
N GLU A 39 0.19 3.92 -22.55
CA GLU A 39 -0.63 3.18 -21.59
C GLU A 39 -0.28 1.69 -21.53
N ALA A 40 0.09 1.09 -22.66
CA ALA A 40 0.44 -0.33 -22.71
C ALA A 40 1.72 -0.62 -21.92
N LEU A 41 2.73 0.25 -22.03
CA LEU A 41 3.96 0.18 -21.25
C LEU A 41 3.70 0.43 -19.75
N CYS A 42 2.81 1.38 -19.42
CA CYS A 42 2.43 1.65 -18.04
C CYS A 42 1.77 0.44 -17.37
N ARG A 43 0.90 -0.27 -18.10
CA ARG A 43 0.25 -1.50 -17.59
C ARG A 43 1.18 -2.70 -17.56
N TRP A 44 2.18 -2.73 -18.45
CA TRP A 44 3.15 -3.82 -18.53
C TRP A 44 4.20 -3.75 -17.41
N ALA A 45 4.55 -2.55 -16.97
CA ALA A 45 5.64 -2.32 -16.01
C ALA A 45 5.21 -2.65 -14.57
N ASP A 46 6.05 -3.41 -13.87
CA ASP A 46 5.99 -3.63 -12.42
C ASP A 46 6.84 -2.59 -11.66
N CYS A 47 7.68 -1.82 -12.35
CA CYS A 47 8.47 -0.72 -11.79
C CYS A 47 8.89 0.22 -12.93
N ILE A 48 8.87 1.51 -12.68
CA ILE A 48 9.26 2.55 -13.67
C ILE A 48 10.43 3.33 -13.11
N LEU A 49 11.52 3.38 -13.89
CA LEU A 49 12.66 4.26 -13.67
C LEU A 49 12.52 5.43 -14.62
N LEU A 50 12.51 6.64 -14.11
CA LEU A 50 12.18 7.82 -14.90
C LEU A 50 13.18 8.94 -14.65
N ASP A 51 13.93 9.32 -15.68
CA ASP A 51 14.77 10.52 -15.58
C ASP A 51 13.92 11.78 -15.46
N VAL A 52 14.35 12.68 -14.58
CA VAL A 52 13.68 13.96 -14.40
C VAL A 52 14.07 14.95 -15.50
N MET A 53 15.33 14.91 -15.93
CA MET A 53 15.92 15.94 -16.81
C MET A 53 15.94 15.51 -18.27
N MET A 54 14.77 15.22 -18.85
CA MET A 54 14.68 14.88 -20.26
C MET A 54 14.30 16.11 -21.13
N PRO A 55 14.79 16.19 -22.39
CA PRO A 55 14.33 17.21 -23.33
C PRO A 55 12.85 16.98 -23.70
N GLU A 56 12.18 18.05 -24.10
CA GLU A 56 10.79 18.09 -24.59
C GLU A 56 9.72 17.84 -23.52
N GLU A 57 9.75 16.74 -22.78
CA GLU A 57 8.84 16.42 -21.67
C GLU A 57 9.66 15.96 -20.49
N ASP A 58 9.70 16.75 -19.41
CA ASP A 58 10.42 16.37 -18.19
C ASP A 58 9.76 15.19 -17.45
N GLY A 59 10.54 14.51 -16.62
CA GLY A 59 10.05 13.32 -15.90
C GLY A 59 8.89 13.62 -14.95
N PHE A 60 8.75 14.85 -14.44
CA PHE A 60 7.61 15.22 -13.60
C PHE A 60 6.33 15.32 -14.42
N ALA A 61 6.41 15.86 -15.65
CA ALA A 61 5.27 15.91 -16.56
C ALA A 61 4.85 14.50 -16.99
N VAL A 62 5.82 13.62 -17.31
CA VAL A 62 5.57 12.20 -17.60
C VAL A 62 4.90 11.53 -16.41
N CYS A 63 5.45 11.65 -15.19
CA CYS A 63 4.90 11.05 -13.97
C CYS A 63 3.44 11.47 -13.74
N ARG A 64 3.15 12.77 -13.84
CA ARG A 64 1.79 13.31 -13.70
C ARG A 64 0.83 12.70 -14.72
N ARG A 65 1.29 12.50 -15.95
CA ARG A 65 0.49 11.94 -17.05
C ARG A 65 0.20 10.45 -16.89
N ILE A 66 1.18 9.68 -16.33
CA ILE A 66 1.06 8.22 -16.24
C ILE A 66 0.58 7.71 -14.90
N ARG A 67 0.56 8.54 -13.84
CA ARG A 67 0.24 8.07 -12.48
C ARG A 67 -1.14 7.42 -12.36
N ASP A 68 -2.13 7.97 -13.06
CA ASP A 68 -3.49 7.41 -13.07
C ASP A 68 -3.63 6.15 -13.95
N LEU A 69 -2.58 5.79 -14.71
CA LEU A 69 -2.58 4.64 -15.63
C LEU A 69 -1.91 3.40 -15.02
N THR A 70 -1.19 3.55 -13.90
CA THR A 70 -0.42 2.46 -13.28
C THR A 70 -0.26 2.62 -11.77
N ASP A 71 -0.30 1.48 -11.06
CA ASP A 71 0.06 1.38 -9.64
C ASP A 71 1.55 1.00 -9.45
N ALA A 72 2.30 0.82 -10.54
CA ALA A 72 3.72 0.51 -10.47
C ALA A 72 4.50 1.63 -9.76
N PRO A 73 5.46 1.31 -8.87
CA PRO A 73 6.31 2.32 -8.25
C PRO A 73 7.13 3.04 -9.32
N ILE A 74 7.16 4.38 -9.18
CA ILE A 74 7.94 5.28 -10.02
C ILE A 74 9.14 5.78 -9.21
N LEU A 75 10.34 5.43 -9.66
CA LEU A 75 11.60 5.88 -9.10
C LEU A 75 12.20 6.93 -10.02
N PHE A 76 12.35 8.14 -9.53
CA PHE A 76 13.04 9.17 -10.29
C PHE A 76 14.57 8.99 -10.27
N LEU A 77 15.18 9.11 -11.43
CA LEU A 77 16.63 9.28 -11.61
C LEU A 77 16.89 10.77 -11.83
N THR A 78 17.66 11.43 -10.97
CA THR A 78 17.79 12.88 -11.04
C THR A 78 19.19 13.40 -10.69
N ALA A 79 19.64 14.42 -11.42
CA ALA A 79 20.82 15.20 -11.05
C ALA A 79 20.46 16.37 -10.09
N ARG A 80 19.17 16.64 -9.87
CA ARG A 80 18.72 17.72 -8.98
C ARG A 80 18.82 17.29 -7.54
N THR A 81 19.56 18.05 -6.76
CA THR A 81 19.73 17.85 -5.30
C THR A 81 18.87 18.82 -4.47
N GLU A 82 18.06 19.66 -5.12
CA GLU A 82 17.23 20.66 -4.46
C GLU A 82 16.06 20.00 -3.74
N GLU A 83 15.92 20.29 -2.46
CA GLU A 83 14.85 19.78 -1.59
C GLU A 83 13.44 20.09 -2.13
N ALA A 84 13.30 21.25 -2.81
CA ALA A 84 12.06 21.66 -3.46
C ALA A 84 11.64 20.71 -4.61
N ALA A 85 12.58 20.22 -5.42
CA ALA A 85 12.31 19.27 -6.50
C ALA A 85 11.93 17.89 -5.96
N LEU A 86 12.51 17.49 -4.83
CA LEU A 86 12.16 16.25 -4.12
C LEU A 86 10.71 16.30 -3.61
N LEU A 87 10.32 17.40 -2.98
CA LEU A 87 8.97 17.59 -2.45
C LEU A 87 7.92 17.66 -3.56
N GLU A 88 8.25 18.31 -4.68
CA GLU A 88 7.38 18.39 -5.86
C GLU A 88 7.10 16.99 -6.41
N GLY A 89 8.12 16.18 -6.64
CA GLY A 89 7.96 14.87 -7.22
C GLY A 89 7.25 13.86 -6.29
N LEU A 90 7.50 13.91 -4.97
CA LEU A 90 6.74 13.10 -4.00
C LEU A 90 5.26 13.52 -3.98
N GLY A 91 4.98 14.82 -4.11
CA GLY A 91 3.61 15.35 -4.25
C GLY A 91 2.92 14.91 -5.55
N LEU A 92 3.67 14.52 -6.58
CA LEU A 92 3.17 13.99 -7.85
C LEU A 92 2.97 12.46 -7.85
N GLY A 93 3.25 11.78 -6.73
CA GLY A 93 3.04 10.34 -6.58
C GLY A 93 4.24 9.47 -6.95
N ALA A 94 5.46 10.03 -6.95
CA ALA A 94 6.68 9.22 -7.02
C ALA A 94 6.91 8.45 -5.71
N ASP A 95 7.50 7.29 -5.82
CA ASP A 95 7.70 6.37 -4.69
C ASP A 95 9.13 6.42 -4.13
N ASP A 96 10.12 6.86 -4.93
CA ASP A 96 11.52 6.96 -4.51
C ASP A 96 12.34 7.85 -5.46
N TYR A 97 13.57 8.18 -5.04
CA TYR A 97 14.55 8.97 -5.80
C TYR A 97 15.92 8.33 -5.76
N LEU A 98 16.65 8.44 -6.87
CA LEU A 98 18.03 8.04 -6.99
C LEU A 98 18.84 9.16 -7.66
N TYR A 99 19.81 9.71 -6.95
CA TYR A 99 20.62 10.82 -7.45
C TYR A 99 21.70 10.37 -8.42
N LYS A 100 21.79 11.02 -9.57
CA LYS A 100 22.90 10.87 -10.52
C LYS A 100 24.12 11.67 -10.04
N PRO A 101 25.36 11.12 -10.05
CA PRO A 101 25.71 9.76 -10.45
C PRO A 101 25.41 8.72 -9.34
N PHE A 102 24.82 7.58 -9.68
CA PHE A 102 24.49 6.51 -8.75
C PHE A 102 25.32 5.25 -9.03
N ARG A 103 25.40 4.38 -8.01
CA ARG A 103 25.98 3.05 -8.16
C ARG A 103 24.90 2.06 -8.62
N LEU A 104 25.23 1.19 -9.59
CA LEU A 104 24.30 0.15 -10.04
C LEU A 104 23.81 -0.75 -8.89
N ALA A 105 24.65 -1.01 -7.89
CA ALA A 105 24.25 -1.77 -6.70
C ALA A 105 23.13 -1.07 -5.91
N GLU A 106 23.14 0.26 -5.83
CA GLU A 106 22.09 1.04 -5.19
C GLU A 106 20.79 1.00 -6.00
N LEU A 107 20.85 1.22 -7.31
CA LEU A 107 19.71 1.09 -8.20
C LEU A 107 19.05 -0.28 -8.04
N ARG A 108 19.83 -1.36 -8.15
CA ARG A 108 19.35 -2.75 -8.00
C ARG A 108 18.70 -3.00 -6.64
N ALA A 109 19.30 -2.48 -5.56
CA ALA A 109 18.75 -2.61 -4.21
C ALA A 109 17.40 -1.92 -4.06
N ARG A 110 17.23 -0.70 -4.60
CA ARG A 110 15.98 0.08 -4.57
C ARG A 110 14.90 -0.57 -5.41
N VAL A 111 15.19 -0.91 -6.67
CA VAL A 111 14.26 -1.65 -7.55
C VAL A 111 13.82 -2.94 -6.88
N GLY A 112 14.76 -3.74 -6.37
CA GLY A 112 14.42 -4.98 -5.66
C GLY A 112 13.59 -4.75 -4.40
N ALA A 113 13.77 -3.63 -3.69
CA ALA A 113 12.95 -3.29 -2.52
C ALA A 113 11.51 -2.97 -2.92
N HIS A 114 11.31 -2.17 -3.98
CA HIS A 114 9.98 -1.82 -4.48
C HIS A 114 9.26 -3.02 -5.07
N LEU A 115 9.93 -3.82 -5.91
CA LEU A 115 9.36 -5.06 -6.46
C LEU A 115 8.99 -6.08 -5.38
N ARG A 116 9.79 -6.20 -4.30
CA ARG A 116 9.41 -7.05 -3.15
C ARG A 116 8.22 -6.50 -2.38
N ARG A 117 8.03 -5.18 -2.31
CA ARG A 117 6.83 -4.57 -1.72
C ARG A 117 5.58 -4.86 -2.55
N GLN A 118 5.68 -4.88 -3.88
CA GLN A 118 4.60 -5.28 -4.78
C GLN A 118 4.37 -6.79 -4.78
N ASN A 119 5.43 -7.60 -4.86
CA ASN A 119 5.40 -9.07 -4.82
C ASN A 119 5.35 -9.66 -3.40
N ARG A 120 5.59 -8.88 -2.39
CA ARG A 120 4.74 -9.07 -1.23
C ARG A 120 3.36 -8.73 -1.77
N ALA A 121 2.64 -9.78 -2.26
CA ALA A 121 1.25 -9.88 -1.90
C ALA A 121 1.27 -9.47 -0.45
N PRO A 122 0.75 -8.32 -0.05
CA PRO A 122 0.73 -8.01 1.35
C PRO A 122 0.10 -9.28 1.89
N THR A 123 0.74 -9.84 2.89
CA THR A 123 0.02 -10.67 3.82
C THR A 123 -0.93 -9.67 4.46
N GLN A 124 -1.81 -9.14 3.63
CA GLN A 124 -2.98 -8.38 4.00
C GLN A 124 -3.97 -9.34 4.63
N ARG A 125 -3.52 -10.56 4.83
CA ARG A 125 -4.12 -11.50 5.76
C ARG A 125 -3.37 -11.38 7.06
N ILE A 126 -3.97 -10.70 7.99
CA ILE A 126 -3.53 -10.73 9.37
C ILE A 126 -4.37 -11.75 10.11
N LEU A 127 -3.74 -12.50 11.02
CA LEU A 127 -4.42 -13.33 11.99
C LEU A 127 -4.32 -12.62 13.33
N ARG A 128 -5.44 -12.35 13.97
CA ARG A 128 -5.51 -11.70 15.28
C ARG A 128 -6.63 -12.27 16.13
N GLY A 129 -6.28 -12.79 17.29
CA GLY A 129 -7.26 -13.40 18.21
C GLY A 129 -8.03 -14.58 17.61
N GLY A 130 -7.43 -15.31 16.65
CA GLY A 130 -8.06 -16.41 15.92
C GLY A 130 -8.88 -15.98 14.69
N MET A 131 -9.01 -14.68 14.41
CA MET A 131 -9.71 -14.15 13.25
C MET A 131 -8.72 -13.77 12.15
N GLY A 132 -8.92 -14.29 10.95
CA GLY A 132 -8.16 -13.93 9.74
C GLY A 132 -8.84 -12.78 9.02
N PHE A 133 -8.07 -11.75 8.66
CA PHE A 133 -8.52 -10.63 7.86
C PHE A 133 -7.80 -10.62 6.51
N ASP A 134 -8.52 -10.41 5.44
CA ASP A 134 -7.99 -10.01 4.15
C ASP A 134 -8.20 -8.49 4.01
N LEU A 135 -7.13 -7.72 4.20
CA LEU A 135 -7.20 -6.27 4.23
C LEU A 135 -7.45 -5.66 2.83
N MET A 136 -7.09 -6.38 1.74
CA MET A 136 -7.37 -5.95 0.36
C MET A 136 -8.82 -6.28 -0.04
N GLY A 137 -9.20 -7.52 0.15
CA GLY A 137 -10.56 -7.97 -0.16
C GLY A 137 -11.61 -7.46 0.83
N LYS A 138 -11.18 -6.78 1.92
CA LYS A 138 -12.07 -6.31 2.99
C LYS A 138 -12.99 -7.42 3.51
N THR A 139 -12.43 -8.62 3.63
CA THR A 139 -13.12 -9.82 4.12
C THR A 139 -12.47 -10.35 5.38
N ALA A 140 -13.25 -11.09 6.17
CA ALA A 140 -12.78 -11.72 7.39
C ALA A 140 -13.32 -13.13 7.52
N ALA A 141 -12.55 -13.98 8.22
CA ALA A 141 -12.93 -15.36 8.50
C ALA A 141 -12.53 -15.76 9.92
N TRP A 142 -13.35 -16.58 10.58
CA TRP A 142 -13.02 -17.23 11.84
C TRP A 142 -12.66 -18.69 11.58
N ALA A 143 -11.44 -19.10 11.93
CA ALA A 143 -10.94 -20.46 11.70
C ALA A 143 -11.22 -20.99 10.28
N GLY A 144 -11.12 -20.12 9.26
CA GLY A 144 -11.40 -20.44 7.86
C GLY A 144 -12.89 -20.31 7.44
N VAL A 145 -13.81 -20.10 8.37
CA VAL A 145 -15.24 -19.87 8.08
C VAL A 145 -15.45 -18.36 7.75
N PRO A 146 -15.92 -18.02 6.54
CA PRO A 146 -16.15 -16.61 6.16
C PRO A 146 -17.16 -15.92 7.06
N LEU A 147 -16.85 -14.68 7.45
CA LEU A 147 -17.73 -13.80 8.22
C LEU A 147 -18.35 -12.76 7.28
N HIS A 148 -19.68 -12.77 7.18
CA HIS A 148 -20.40 -11.75 6.39
C HIS A 148 -20.58 -10.46 7.20
N LEU A 149 -19.47 -9.69 7.30
CA LEU A 149 -19.47 -8.40 7.95
C LEU A 149 -19.96 -7.31 6.99
N THR A 150 -20.72 -6.34 7.50
CA THR A 150 -20.98 -5.10 6.77
C THR A 150 -19.70 -4.27 6.70
N ARG A 151 -19.65 -3.24 5.83
CA ARG A 151 -18.49 -2.35 5.71
C ARG A 151 -18.08 -1.73 7.05
N SER A 152 -19.06 -1.27 7.82
CA SER A 152 -18.83 -0.67 9.15
C SER A 152 -18.31 -1.70 10.17
N GLU A 153 -18.92 -2.88 10.21
CA GLU A 153 -18.49 -3.97 11.09
C GLU A 153 -17.05 -4.41 10.76
N TYR A 154 -16.75 -4.56 9.45
CA TYR A 154 -15.39 -4.88 9.01
C TYR A 154 -14.40 -3.79 9.44
N GLY A 155 -14.71 -2.51 9.21
CA GLY A 155 -13.86 -1.38 9.60
C GLY A 155 -13.56 -1.34 11.10
N ILE A 156 -14.56 -1.62 11.95
CA ILE A 156 -14.38 -1.72 13.40
C ILE A 156 -13.43 -2.88 13.75
N CYS A 157 -13.67 -4.06 13.17
CA CYS A 157 -12.81 -5.22 13.39
C CYS A 157 -11.37 -4.96 12.93
N GLU A 158 -11.19 -4.42 11.73
CA GLU A 158 -9.88 -4.09 11.16
C GLU A 158 -9.12 -3.10 12.05
N HIS A 159 -9.76 -1.98 12.41
CA HIS A 159 -9.15 -0.95 13.25
C HIS A 159 -8.67 -1.52 14.59
N LEU A 160 -9.52 -2.25 15.28
CA LEU A 160 -9.19 -2.81 16.59
C LEU A 160 -8.16 -3.96 16.52
N ALA A 161 -8.23 -4.80 15.47
CA ALA A 161 -7.28 -5.90 15.27
C ALA A 161 -5.88 -5.44 14.88
N LEU A 162 -5.76 -4.38 14.08
CA LEU A 162 -4.47 -3.75 13.76
C LEU A 162 -3.79 -3.17 15.00
N HIS A 163 -4.58 -2.77 16.01
CA HIS A 163 -4.10 -2.21 17.28
C HIS A 163 -4.43 -3.14 18.47
N ALA A 164 -4.29 -4.47 18.25
CA ALA A 164 -4.62 -5.46 19.28
C ALA A 164 -3.93 -5.15 20.63
N GLY A 165 -4.68 -5.29 21.71
CA GLY A 165 -4.23 -4.94 23.06
C GLY A 165 -4.48 -3.49 23.48
N GLN A 166 -4.66 -2.57 22.51
CA GLN A 166 -5.01 -1.18 22.81
C GLN A 166 -6.53 -1.02 22.99
N THR A 167 -6.92 -0.19 23.97
CA THR A 167 -8.32 0.15 24.21
C THR A 167 -8.66 1.46 23.52
N PHE A 168 -9.77 1.50 22.81
CA PHE A 168 -10.31 2.67 22.14
C PHE A 168 -11.69 3.02 22.69
N SER A 169 -11.94 4.33 22.88
CA SER A 169 -13.28 4.80 23.19
C SER A 169 -14.23 4.59 22.01
N LYS A 170 -15.53 4.64 22.26
CA LYS A 170 -16.54 4.54 21.18
C LYS A 170 -16.40 5.69 20.20
N GLU A 171 -16.10 6.89 20.69
CA GLU A 171 -15.84 8.08 19.90
C GLU A 171 -14.64 7.89 18.97
N GLN A 172 -13.50 7.41 19.51
CA GLN A 172 -12.31 7.10 18.72
C GLN A 172 -12.56 6.05 17.63
N ILE A 173 -13.35 5.00 17.95
CA ILE A 173 -13.73 3.98 16.96
C ILE A 173 -14.63 4.58 15.90
N TYR A 174 -15.58 5.42 16.28
CA TYR A 174 -16.48 6.08 15.34
C TYR A 174 -15.70 6.96 14.38
N GLU A 175 -14.83 7.85 14.88
CA GLU A 175 -14.00 8.73 14.05
C GLU A 175 -13.09 7.94 13.09
N ALA A 176 -12.45 6.86 13.58
CA ALA A 176 -11.55 6.06 12.76
C ALA A 176 -12.26 5.32 11.60
N VAL A 177 -13.53 4.93 11.77
CA VAL A 177 -14.27 4.10 10.82
C VAL A 177 -15.19 4.91 9.92
N PHE A 178 -15.81 5.95 10.45
CA PHE A 178 -16.84 6.74 9.75
C PHE A 178 -16.37 8.15 9.35
N GLY A 179 -15.23 8.61 9.88
CA GLY A 179 -14.73 9.96 9.67
C GLY A 179 -15.33 10.98 10.66
N TYR A 180 -14.70 12.15 10.69
CA TYR A 180 -15.12 13.24 11.58
C TYR A 180 -16.15 14.13 10.88
N ASP A 181 -17.44 14.01 11.25
CA ASP A 181 -18.51 14.89 10.80
C ASP A 181 -19.25 15.63 11.96
N GLY A 182 -18.65 15.63 13.15
CA GLY A 182 -19.10 16.46 14.28
C GLY A 182 -20.19 15.87 15.17
N THR A 183 -20.78 14.71 14.82
CA THR A 183 -21.81 14.05 15.63
C THR A 183 -21.54 12.55 15.72
N ALA A 184 -20.59 12.15 16.60
CA ALA A 184 -20.29 10.75 16.85
C ALA A 184 -21.51 10.06 17.50
N ASP A 185 -22.12 9.11 16.78
CA ASP A 185 -23.17 8.25 17.35
C ASP A 185 -22.53 7.04 18.03
N GLU A 186 -22.22 7.18 19.31
CA GLU A 186 -21.66 6.11 20.14
C GLU A 186 -22.57 4.87 20.24
N THR A 187 -23.88 5.05 20.03
CA THR A 187 -24.85 3.95 20.10
C THR A 187 -24.68 3.05 18.89
N ALA A 188 -24.31 3.60 17.71
CA ALA A 188 -24.02 2.83 16.51
C ALA A 188 -22.85 1.88 16.71
N VAL A 189 -21.75 2.33 17.32
CA VAL A 189 -20.58 1.47 17.63
C VAL A 189 -20.97 0.33 18.54
N THR A 190 -21.78 0.58 19.58
CA THR A 190 -22.27 -0.46 20.50
C THR A 190 -23.11 -1.52 19.77
N GLN A 191 -23.98 -1.08 18.86
CA GLN A 191 -24.81 -1.99 18.09
C GLN A 191 -23.98 -2.83 17.09
N HIS A 192 -23.00 -2.22 16.41
CA HIS A 192 -22.09 -2.95 15.53
C HIS A 192 -21.26 -3.99 16.28
N VAL A 193 -20.71 -3.65 17.45
CA VAL A 193 -19.99 -4.61 18.31
C VAL A 193 -20.87 -5.80 18.68
N LYS A 194 -22.13 -5.56 19.05
CA LYS A 194 -23.11 -6.64 19.34
C LYS A 194 -23.31 -7.55 18.13
N ASN A 195 -23.47 -6.96 16.94
CA ASN A 195 -23.65 -7.74 15.69
C ASN A 195 -22.38 -8.55 15.33
N ILE A 196 -21.18 -7.94 15.45
CA ILE A 196 -19.89 -8.64 15.22
C ILE A 196 -19.79 -9.86 16.13
N ARG A 197 -20.05 -9.71 17.43
CA ARG A 197 -20.03 -10.83 18.38
C ARG A 197 -21.03 -11.92 18.03
N ALA A 198 -22.22 -11.56 17.59
CA ALA A 198 -23.23 -12.52 17.13
C ALA A 198 -22.73 -13.34 15.93
N LYS A 199 -22.11 -12.68 14.94
CA LYS A 199 -21.54 -13.31 13.74
C LYS A 199 -20.34 -14.20 14.08
N LEU A 200 -19.47 -13.76 14.98
CA LEU A 200 -18.37 -14.60 15.51
C LEU A 200 -18.91 -15.87 16.17
N ARG A 201 -19.98 -15.75 16.99
CA ARG A 201 -20.64 -16.89 17.65
C ARG A 201 -21.22 -17.85 16.64
N GLN A 202 -21.87 -17.36 15.58
CA GLN A 202 -22.39 -18.18 14.49
C GLN A 202 -21.28 -18.90 13.70
N ALA A 203 -20.10 -18.31 13.58
CA ALA A 203 -18.94 -18.92 12.95
C ALA A 203 -18.16 -19.89 13.86
N GLY A 204 -18.65 -20.14 15.07
CA GLY A 204 -18.06 -21.09 16.01
C GLY A 204 -16.96 -20.52 16.90
N ALA A 205 -16.84 -19.21 17.03
CA ALA A 205 -15.92 -18.60 17.99
C ALA A 205 -16.35 -18.96 19.43
N PRO A 206 -15.47 -19.52 20.28
CA PRO A 206 -15.84 -20.00 21.60
C PRO A 206 -16.23 -18.86 22.54
N ASP A 207 -15.52 -17.73 22.47
CA ASP A 207 -15.77 -16.58 23.32
C ASP A 207 -15.59 -15.26 22.56
N PRO A 208 -16.60 -14.81 21.79
CA PRO A 208 -16.55 -13.54 21.07
C PRO A 208 -16.36 -12.31 21.96
N ASP A 209 -16.78 -12.40 23.22
CA ASP A 209 -16.69 -11.29 24.17
C ASP A 209 -15.25 -11.10 24.69
N GLU A 210 -14.43 -12.17 24.70
CA GLU A 210 -13.01 -12.08 24.99
C GLU A 210 -12.18 -11.68 23.74
N ILE A 211 -12.63 -12.05 22.52
CA ILE A 211 -11.98 -11.64 21.25
C ILE A 211 -12.10 -10.12 21.07
N LEU A 212 -13.31 -9.62 21.16
CA LEU A 212 -13.65 -8.20 21.12
C LEU A 212 -14.15 -7.78 22.50
N LYS A 213 -13.23 -7.42 23.37
CA LYS A 213 -13.49 -7.19 24.80
C LYS A 213 -14.08 -5.81 25.08
N THR A 214 -15.09 -5.77 25.94
CA THR A 214 -15.58 -4.51 26.52
C THR A 214 -14.69 -4.12 27.69
N VAL A 215 -14.17 -2.89 27.65
CA VAL A 215 -13.49 -2.25 28.78
C VAL A 215 -14.47 -1.26 29.39
N TRP A 216 -15.07 -1.64 30.53
CA TRP A 216 -16.14 -0.90 31.18
C TRP A 216 -15.73 0.56 31.48
N GLY A 217 -16.59 1.48 31.11
CA GLY A 217 -16.36 2.92 31.29
C GLY A 217 -15.36 3.53 30.30
N VAL A 218 -14.74 2.74 29.38
CA VAL A 218 -13.76 3.22 28.41
C VAL A 218 -14.20 2.93 26.97
N GLY A 219 -14.41 1.67 26.60
CA GLY A 219 -14.75 1.31 25.22
C GLY A 219 -14.46 -0.15 24.89
N TYR A 220 -13.73 -0.40 23.78
CA TYR A 220 -13.47 -1.74 23.28
C TYR A 220 -12.01 -1.99 22.98
N ARG A 221 -11.61 -3.27 23.04
CA ARG A 221 -10.24 -3.72 22.77
C ARG A 221 -10.28 -5.08 22.04
N TRP A 222 -9.39 -5.24 21.06
CA TRP A 222 -9.16 -6.56 20.46
C TRP A 222 -8.16 -7.36 21.29
N LYS A 223 -8.39 -8.67 21.38
CA LYS A 223 -7.50 -9.60 22.08
C LYS A 223 -6.14 -9.65 21.39
N THR A 224 -5.05 -9.69 22.18
CA THR A 224 -3.69 -10.03 21.69
C THR A 224 -3.58 -11.53 21.43
N ASP A 225 -2.70 -11.90 20.50
CA ASP A 225 -2.27 -13.28 20.31
C ASP A 225 -1.17 -13.57 21.35
N ASP A 226 -1.54 -14.06 22.50
CA ASP A 226 -0.61 -14.63 23.50
C ASP A 226 -0.48 -16.13 23.28
#